data_7ae24183497478dc4f37163755c6b12d
#
_entry.id   7ae24183497478dc4f37163755c6b12d
#
_cell.length_a   1.000
_cell.length_b   1.000
_cell.length_c   1.000
_cell.angle_alpha   90.00
_cell.angle_beta   90.00
_cell.angle_gamma   90.00
#
_symmetry.space_group_name_H-M   'P 1'
#
loop_
_entity.id
_entity.type
_entity.pdbx_description
1 polymer ?
#
loop_
_entity_poly.entity_id
_entity_poly.type
_entity_poly.pdbx_seq_one_letter_code
_entity_poly.pdbx_strand_id
1 'polypeptide(L)'
;LKEATGLPAAASFKHVSPAGAAVGLPMSDTLKKIYYVDDLELSPLANAYARARGADRMSSYGDFVALSDICDVQTAKMLHREVSDGVIAPGYTEEALAVLKTKRKGTYNIIQIDPAYKPELTESKQVFGITFEQDRNEAKITEALLENRPTVNKEIPEAAARDLLISLIVLK
;
A
#
# COMPACT_ATOMS: atom_id res chain seq x y z
N LEU A 1 6.14 -5.11 -0.60
CA LEU A 1 6.63 -4.27 0.50
C LEU A 1 6.76 -5.06 1.80
N LYS A 2 5.71 -5.74 2.25
CA LYS A 2 5.74 -6.55 3.49
C LYS A 2 6.82 -7.63 3.44
N GLU A 3 6.93 -8.38 2.35
CA GLU A 3 7.95 -9.42 2.19
C GLU A 3 9.38 -8.86 2.32
N ALA A 4 9.63 -7.67 1.76
CA ALA A 4 10.95 -7.06 1.77
C ALA A 4 11.33 -6.37 3.09
N THR A 5 10.34 -5.92 3.87
CA THR A 5 10.57 -5.10 5.08
C THR A 5 10.17 -5.78 6.38
N GLY A 6 9.37 -6.86 6.32
CA GLY A 6 8.76 -7.48 7.49
C GLY A 6 7.66 -6.65 8.18
N LEU A 7 7.33 -5.47 7.65
CA LEU A 7 6.37 -4.54 8.24
C LEU A 7 5.02 -4.60 7.53
N PRO A 8 3.89 -4.35 8.23
CA PRO A 8 2.62 -4.12 7.58
C PRO A 8 2.74 -3.02 6.52
N ALA A 9 2.10 -3.22 5.37
CA ALA A 9 2.22 -2.33 4.23
C ALA A 9 0.85 -2.00 3.66
N ALA A 10 0.73 -0.83 3.04
CA ALA A 10 -0.45 -0.40 2.31
C ALA A 10 -0.05 0.36 1.05
N ALA A 11 -0.93 0.32 0.08
CA ALA A 11 -0.83 1.14 -1.12
C ALA A 11 -2.19 1.77 -1.45
N SER A 12 -2.14 3.02 -1.89
CA SER A 12 -3.26 3.77 -2.42
C SER A 12 -3.15 3.75 -3.95
N PHE A 13 -4.02 2.99 -4.60
CA PHE A 13 -4.00 2.86 -6.05
C PHE A 13 -4.95 3.83 -6.71
N LYS A 14 -4.49 4.39 -7.81
CA LYS A 14 -5.33 5.11 -8.76
C LYS A 14 -5.24 4.39 -10.10
N HIS A 15 -6.36 3.87 -10.58
CA HIS A 15 -6.39 2.90 -11.67
C HIS A 15 -5.53 1.66 -11.31
N VAL A 16 -4.46 1.39 -12.04
CA VAL A 16 -3.54 0.26 -11.82
C VAL A 16 -2.16 0.71 -11.31
N SER A 17 -2.02 1.98 -10.95
CA SER A 17 -0.75 2.56 -10.49
C SER A 17 -0.87 3.04 -9.05
N PRO A 18 0.14 2.82 -8.20
CA PRO A 18 0.13 3.36 -6.85
C PRO A 18 0.33 4.88 -6.88
N ALA A 19 -0.63 5.64 -6.34
CA ALA A 19 -0.46 7.06 -6.03
C ALA A 19 0.47 7.25 -4.83
N GLY A 20 0.53 6.24 -3.96
CA GLY A 20 1.46 6.15 -2.85
C GLY A 20 1.45 4.77 -2.24
N ALA A 21 2.59 4.40 -1.65
CA ALA A 21 2.73 3.15 -0.92
C ALA A 21 3.67 3.34 0.27
N ALA A 22 3.42 2.65 1.37
CA ALA A 22 4.21 2.79 2.58
C ALA A 22 4.12 1.57 3.49
N VAL A 23 5.02 1.54 4.49
CA VAL A 23 5.02 0.56 5.56
C VAL A 23 4.60 1.18 6.89
N GLY A 24 4.17 0.34 7.82
CA GLY A 24 3.56 0.71 9.09
C GLY A 24 4.55 1.20 10.15
N LEU A 25 5.20 2.32 9.89
CA LEU A 25 6.06 2.99 10.86
C LEU A 25 5.28 4.08 11.61
N PRO A 26 5.56 4.27 12.91
CA PRO A 26 4.98 5.38 13.67
C PRO A 26 5.23 6.73 12.99
N MET A 27 4.30 7.64 13.17
CA MET A 27 4.42 9.03 12.67
C MET A 27 4.64 9.99 13.82
N SER A 28 5.44 11.05 13.57
CA SER A 28 5.50 12.20 14.47
C SER A 28 4.16 12.93 14.52
N ASP A 29 3.94 13.70 15.58
CA ASP A 29 2.71 14.49 15.71
C ASP A 29 2.56 15.52 14.57
N THR A 30 3.68 16.07 14.10
CA THR A 30 3.69 16.94 12.93
C THR A 30 3.19 16.23 11.68
N LEU A 31 3.69 15.01 11.44
CA LEU A 31 3.28 14.24 10.26
C LEU A 31 1.82 13.79 10.35
N LYS A 32 1.34 13.41 11.55
CA LYS A 32 -0.07 13.10 11.77
C LYS A 32 -0.98 14.28 11.42
N LYS A 33 -0.60 15.49 11.82
CA LYS A 33 -1.34 16.74 11.49
C LYS A 33 -1.34 16.99 9.97
N ILE A 34 -0.18 16.86 9.32
CA ILE A 34 -0.07 17.04 7.87
C ILE A 34 -0.96 16.04 7.10
N TYR A 35 -1.08 14.81 7.61
CA TYR A 35 -1.89 13.76 6.99
C TYR A 35 -3.35 13.75 7.50
N TYR A 36 -3.73 14.69 8.38
CA TYR A 36 -5.07 14.82 8.93
C TYR A 36 -5.53 13.57 9.69
N VAL A 37 -4.65 12.97 10.48
CA VAL A 37 -4.90 11.75 11.27
C VAL A 37 -4.49 11.89 12.73
N ASP A 38 -4.26 13.10 13.19
CA ASP A 38 -3.84 13.40 14.56
C ASP A 38 -4.94 13.16 15.61
N ASP A 39 -6.19 13.06 15.19
CA ASP A 39 -7.35 12.71 15.98
C ASP A 39 -7.65 11.18 16.00
N LEU A 40 -6.84 10.38 15.31
CA LEU A 40 -7.05 8.93 15.19
C LEU A 40 -6.02 8.15 15.99
N GLU A 41 -6.48 7.06 16.60
CA GLU A 41 -5.62 5.99 17.04
C GLU A 41 -5.25 5.12 15.84
N LEU A 42 -3.95 4.98 15.57
CA LEU A 42 -3.44 4.29 14.39
C LEU A 42 -2.69 3.01 14.78
N SER A 43 -3.21 1.88 14.35
CA SER A 43 -2.47 0.62 14.31
C SER A 43 -1.28 0.69 13.33
N PRO A 44 -0.35 -0.27 13.35
CA PRO A 44 0.70 -0.32 12.33
C PRO A 44 0.17 -0.33 10.90
N LEU A 45 -0.92 -1.05 10.62
CA LEU A 45 -1.54 -1.09 9.30
C LEU A 45 -2.21 0.24 8.94
N ALA A 46 -2.89 0.89 9.90
CA ALA A 46 -3.45 2.23 9.72
C ALA A 46 -2.36 3.28 9.46
N ASN A 47 -1.20 3.18 10.14
CA ASN A 47 -0.03 4.01 9.86
C ASN A 47 0.49 3.80 8.43
N ALA A 48 0.54 2.55 7.95
CA ALA A 48 0.94 2.26 6.57
C ALA A 48 0.01 2.95 5.57
N TYR A 49 -1.30 2.84 5.76
CA TYR A 49 -2.27 3.49 4.86
C TYR A 49 -2.24 5.01 4.97
N ALA A 50 -2.14 5.56 6.18
CA ALA A 50 -2.04 7.01 6.38
C ALA A 50 -0.82 7.60 5.64
N ARG A 51 0.32 6.92 5.68
CA ARG A 51 1.54 7.31 4.96
C ARG A 51 1.39 7.14 3.45
N ALA A 52 0.84 6.01 3.00
CA ALA A 52 0.62 5.75 1.57
C ALA A 52 -0.28 6.81 0.94
N ARG A 53 -1.42 7.09 1.56
CA ARG A 53 -2.34 8.12 1.09
C ARG A 53 -1.80 9.53 1.27
N GLY A 54 -1.10 9.78 2.40
CA GLY A 54 -0.53 11.08 2.75
C GLY A 54 0.56 11.55 1.79
N ALA A 55 1.25 10.62 1.13
CA ALA A 55 2.30 10.94 0.15
C ALA A 55 1.77 11.79 -1.01
N ASP A 56 0.57 11.51 -1.51
CA ASP A 56 -0.14 12.34 -2.49
C ASP A 56 -1.65 12.22 -2.28
N ARG A 57 -2.19 13.09 -1.43
CA ARG A 57 -3.63 13.08 -1.10
C ARG A 57 -4.52 13.47 -2.28
N MET A 58 -4.03 14.28 -3.21
CA MET A 58 -4.82 14.67 -4.39
C MET A 58 -4.99 13.49 -5.35
N SER A 59 -3.91 12.80 -5.69
CA SER A 59 -3.96 11.61 -6.53
C SER A 59 -4.67 10.44 -5.85
N SER A 60 -4.64 10.37 -4.52
CA SER A 60 -5.34 9.35 -3.74
C SER A 60 -6.84 9.61 -3.54
N TYR A 61 -7.38 10.71 -4.02
CA TYR A 61 -8.81 10.96 -3.94
C TYR A 61 -9.59 9.95 -4.80
N GLY A 62 -10.45 9.15 -4.18
CA GLY A 62 -11.14 8.05 -4.85
C GLY A 62 -10.20 6.87 -5.15
N ASP A 63 -9.28 6.57 -4.24
CA ASP A 63 -8.35 5.44 -4.36
C ASP A 63 -9.02 4.08 -4.23
N PHE A 64 -8.31 3.05 -4.68
CA PHE A 64 -8.53 1.67 -4.30
C PHE A 64 -7.37 1.22 -3.42
N VAL A 65 -7.66 0.79 -2.21
CA VAL A 65 -6.64 0.55 -1.19
C VAL A 65 -6.26 -0.92 -1.14
N ALA A 66 -4.96 -1.21 -1.19
CA ALA A 66 -4.44 -2.56 -0.96
C ALA A 66 -3.72 -2.63 0.39
N LEU A 67 -4.08 -3.63 1.19
CA LEU A 67 -3.53 -3.88 2.51
C LEU A 67 -2.81 -5.24 2.55
N SER A 68 -1.65 -5.29 3.17
CA SER A 68 -0.84 -6.51 3.29
C SER A 68 -1.29 -7.46 4.39
N ASP A 69 -2.14 -6.99 5.30
CA ASP A 69 -2.57 -7.69 6.51
C ASP A 69 -4.08 -7.64 6.68
N ILE A 70 -4.59 -8.42 7.64
CA ILE A 70 -5.99 -8.37 8.03
C ILE A 70 -6.33 -6.94 8.46
N CYS A 71 -7.33 -6.36 7.80
CA CYS A 71 -7.81 -5.01 8.09
C CYS A 71 -8.40 -4.97 9.51
N ASP A 72 -7.79 -4.18 10.37
CA ASP A 72 -8.25 -3.93 11.73
C ASP A 72 -9.24 -2.75 11.81
N VAL A 73 -9.84 -2.55 12.97
CA VAL A 73 -10.85 -1.52 13.17
C VAL A 73 -10.29 -0.10 13.04
N GLN A 74 -9.02 0.14 13.42
CA GLN A 74 -8.37 1.45 13.28
C GLN A 74 -8.19 1.80 11.80
N THR A 75 -7.70 0.85 11.01
CA THR A 75 -7.60 0.99 9.55
C THR A 75 -8.97 1.19 8.91
N ALA A 76 -9.97 0.44 9.32
CA ALA A 76 -11.34 0.56 8.79
C ALA A 76 -11.96 1.93 9.10
N LYS A 77 -11.76 2.48 10.31
CA LYS A 77 -12.23 3.82 10.69
C LYS A 77 -11.58 4.91 9.83
N MET A 78 -10.28 4.79 9.57
CA MET A 78 -9.59 5.71 8.67
C MET A 78 -10.13 5.60 7.24
N LEU A 79 -10.24 4.40 6.69
CA LEU A 79 -10.83 4.14 5.38
C LEU A 79 -12.25 4.70 5.26
N HIS A 80 -13.06 4.54 6.30
CA HIS A 80 -14.44 5.03 6.32
C HIS A 80 -14.51 6.55 6.15
N ARG A 81 -13.58 7.28 6.75
CA ARG A 81 -13.52 8.75 6.69
C ARG A 81 -13.06 9.29 5.34
N GLU A 82 -12.17 8.59 4.67
CA GLU A 82 -11.56 9.05 3.42
C GLU A 82 -12.45 8.80 2.19
N VAL A 83 -12.29 9.61 1.14
CA VAL A 83 -12.90 9.32 -0.16
C VAL A 83 -12.10 8.23 -0.85
N SER A 84 -12.67 7.04 -0.88
CA SER A 84 -12.07 5.81 -1.41
C SER A 84 -13.15 5.00 -2.13
N ASP A 85 -12.79 4.27 -3.17
CA ASP A 85 -13.71 3.48 -3.99
C ASP A 85 -13.76 2.00 -3.60
N GLY A 86 -12.72 1.51 -2.95
CA GLY A 86 -12.68 0.14 -2.48
C GLY A 86 -11.42 -0.19 -1.68
N VAL A 87 -11.43 -1.36 -1.07
CA VAL A 87 -10.31 -1.93 -0.35
C VAL A 87 -10.17 -3.41 -0.64
N ILE A 88 -8.92 -3.87 -0.80
CA ILE A 88 -8.55 -5.27 -0.88
C ILE A 88 -7.60 -5.62 0.26
N ALA A 89 -7.88 -6.71 0.96
CA ALA A 89 -7.08 -7.22 2.06
C ALA A 89 -7.15 -8.75 2.14
N PRO A 90 -6.20 -9.43 2.80
CA PRO A 90 -6.28 -10.88 3.02
C PRO A 90 -7.42 -11.29 3.97
N GLY A 91 -7.98 -10.33 4.70
CA GLY A 91 -9.10 -10.54 5.60
C GLY A 91 -9.50 -9.25 6.32
N TYR A 92 -10.52 -9.35 7.15
CA TYR A 92 -11.07 -8.23 7.92
C TYR A 92 -11.48 -8.75 9.31
N THR A 93 -11.22 -7.97 10.37
CA THR A 93 -11.85 -8.28 11.66
C THR A 93 -13.36 -8.01 11.57
N GLU A 94 -14.16 -8.62 12.44
CA GLU A 94 -15.61 -8.41 12.46
C GLU A 94 -15.98 -6.94 12.62
N GLU A 95 -15.28 -6.26 13.54
CA GLU A 95 -15.48 -4.84 13.80
C GLU A 95 -15.10 -3.96 12.59
N ALA A 96 -13.98 -4.29 11.93
CA ALA A 96 -13.55 -3.59 10.72
C ALA A 96 -14.59 -3.75 9.61
N LEU A 97 -15.07 -4.97 9.41
CA LEU A 97 -16.08 -5.26 8.40
C LEU A 97 -17.40 -4.54 8.69
N ALA A 98 -17.81 -4.48 9.96
CA ALA A 98 -19.00 -3.73 10.38
C ALA A 98 -18.88 -2.24 10.03
N VAL A 99 -17.73 -1.62 10.29
CA VAL A 99 -17.46 -0.22 9.93
C VAL A 99 -17.51 -0.03 8.41
N LEU A 100 -16.79 -0.85 7.64
CA LEU A 100 -16.69 -0.69 6.19
C LEU A 100 -18.01 -0.91 5.46
N LYS A 101 -18.87 -1.81 5.94
CA LYS A 101 -20.21 -2.06 5.38
C LYS A 101 -21.14 -0.85 5.46
N THR A 102 -20.90 0.10 6.36
CA THR A 102 -21.72 1.33 6.43
C THR A 102 -21.24 2.42 5.46
N LYS A 103 -20.01 2.30 4.93
CA LYS A 103 -19.44 3.26 4.01
C LYS A 103 -20.23 3.30 2.70
N ARG A 104 -20.38 4.52 2.12
CA ARG A 104 -21.12 4.74 0.87
C ARG A 104 -22.54 4.13 0.87
N LYS A 105 -23.22 4.16 2.03
CA LYS A 105 -24.57 3.55 2.20
C LYS A 105 -24.60 2.06 1.85
N GLY A 106 -23.50 1.33 2.13
CA GLY A 106 -23.39 -0.11 1.87
C GLY A 106 -22.91 -0.50 0.47
N THR A 107 -22.49 0.45 -0.35
CA THR A 107 -22.00 0.18 -1.72
C THR A 107 -20.48 0.27 -1.85
N TYR A 108 -19.75 0.35 -0.75
CA TYR A 108 -18.28 0.35 -0.78
C TYR A 108 -17.74 -1.02 -1.16
N ASN A 109 -16.77 -1.07 -2.07
CA ASN A 109 -16.19 -2.33 -2.52
C ASN A 109 -15.22 -2.86 -1.45
N ILE A 110 -15.54 -4.03 -0.89
CA ILE A 110 -14.73 -4.72 0.10
C ILE A 110 -14.34 -6.07 -0.51
N ILE A 111 -13.08 -6.24 -0.85
CA ILE A 111 -12.58 -7.43 -1.54
C ILE A 111 -11.63 -8.18 -0.58
N GLN A 112 -11.89 -9.47 -0.41
CA GLN A 112 -10.95 -10.36 0.24
C GLN A 112 -10.15 -11.11 -0.81
N ILE A 113 -8.82 -11.02 -0.73
CA ILE A 113 -7.91 -11.79 -1.58
C ILE A 113 -7.45 -13.06 -0.84
N ASP A 114 -7.35 -14.16 -1.57
CA ASP A 114 -6.71 -15.36 -1.05
C ASP A 114 -5.20 -15.07 -0.83
N PRO A 115 -4.69 -15.12 0.40
CA PRO A 115 -3.27 -14.88 0.67
C PRO A 115 -2.34 -15.92 0.03
N ALA A 116 -2.85 -17.07 -0.38
CA ALA A 116 -2.11 -18.09 -1.10
C ALA A 116 -2.07 -17.85 -2.62
N TYR A 117 -2.83 -16.87 -3.14
CA TYR A 117 -2.84 -16.55 -4.56
C TYR A 117 -1.44 -16.15 -5.05
N LYS A 118 -1.01 -16.79 -6.12
CA LYS A 118 0.20 -16.42 -6.86
C LYS A 118 -0.20 -16.12 -8.30
N PRO A 119 0.19 -14.96 -8.83
CA PRO A 119 -0.07 -14.65 -10.24
C PRO A 119 0.69 -15.59 -11.15
N GLU A 120 0.13 -15.85 -12.34
CA GLU A 120 0.82 -16.59 -13.40
C GLU A 120 2.12 -15.88 -13.80
N LEU A 121 3.09 -16.67 -14.28
CA LEU A 121 4.39 -16.15 -14.74
C LEU A 121 4.24 -15.24 -15.96
N THR A 122 3.32 -15.61 -16.85
CA THR A 122 3.03 -14.86 -18.07
C THR A 122 1.80 -13.99 -17.85
N GLU A 123 1.89 -12.73 -18.20
CA GLU A 123 0.76 -11.83 -18.25
C GLU A 123 0.34 -11.55 -19.71
N SER A 124 -0.96 -11.48 -19.92
CA SER A 124 -1.50 -11.20 -21.25
C SER A 124 -2.44 -9.99 -21.23
N LYS A 125 -2.44 -9.23 -22.31
CA LYS A 125 -3.33 -8.10 -22.53
C LYS A 125 -3.90 -8.13 -23.94
N GLN A 126 -5.22 -8.10 -24.06
CA GLN A 126 -5.88 -8.05 -25.35
C GLN A 126 -6.24 -6.59 -25.71
N VAL A 127 -5.84 -6.16 -26.91
CA VAL A 127 -6.15 -4.85 -27.44
C VAL A 127 -6.57 -5.01 -28.91
N PHE A 128 -7.80 -4.60 -29.25
CA PHE A 128 -8.36 -4.73 -30.60
C PHE A 128 -8.22 -6.11 -31.24
N GLY A 129 -8.40 -7.17 -30.45
CA GLY A 129 -8.30 -8.55 -30.93
C GLY A 129 -6.87 -9.10 -31.04
N ILE A 130 -5.85 -8.32 -30.73
CA ILE A 130 -4.45 -8.75 -30.63
C ILE A 130 -4.12 -9.02 -29.17
N THR A 131 -3.58 -10.18 -28.88
CA THR A 131 -3.09 -10.54 -27.55
C THR A 131 -1.59 -10.29 -27.46
N PHE A 132 -1.20 -9.46 -26.52
CA PHE A 132 0.19 -9.25 -26.12
C PHE A 132 0.47 -10.15 -24.92
N GLU A 133 1.57 -10.89 -24.98
CA GLU A 133 2.03 -11.73 -23.88
C GLU A 133 3.47 -11.39 -23.52
N GLN A 134 3.75 -11.34 -22.24
CA GLN A 134 5.11 -11.12 -21.71
C GLN A 134 5.25 -11.82 -20.37
N ASP A 135 6.48 -12.15 -20.03
CA ASP A 135 6.77 -12.62 -18.69
C ASP A 135 6.67 -11.45 -17.68
N ARG A 136 6.16 -11.76 -16.50
CA ARG A 136 6.12 -10.78 -15.41
C ARG A 136 7.53 -10.41 -14.99
N ASN A 137 7.70 -9.17 -14.55
CA ASN A 137 8.95 -8.75 -13.93
C ASN A 137 9.10 -9.42 -12.55
N GLU A 138 9.83 -10.52 -12.46
CA GLU A 138 10.07 -11.27 -11.23
C GLU A 138 11.34 -10.84 -10.48
N ALA A 139 12.04 -9.82 -10.95
CA ALA A 139 13.25 -9.33 -10.28
C ALA A 139 12.96 -9.01 -8.81
N LYS A 140 13.65 -9.68 -7.89
CA LYS A 140 13.55 -9.42 -6.46
C LYS A 140 14.33 -8.17 -6.11
N ILE A 141 13.64 -7.17 -5.57
CA ILE A 141 14.26 -5.96 -5.06
C ILE A 141 14.69 -6.23 -3.62
N THR A 142 15.99 -6.22 -3.38
CA THR A 142 16.60 -6.49 -2.07
C THR A 142 17.67 -5.44 -1.75
N GLU A 143 18.12 -5.39 -0.50
CA GLU A 143 19.17 -4.49 -0.05
C GLU A 143 20.50 -4.68 -0.81
N ALA A 144 20.73 -5.84 -1.41
CA ALA A 144 21.91 -6.10 -2.25
C ALA A 144 22.05 -5.08 -3.41
N LEU A 145 20.94 -4.52 -3.89
CA LEU A 145 20.96 -3.45 -4.90
C LEU A 145 21.62 -2.16 -4.38
N LEU A 146 21.70 -1.97 -3.07
CA LEU A 146 22.29 -0.81 -2.43
C LEU A 146 23.76 -1.02 -2.03
N GLU A 147 24.35 -2.19 -2.28
CA GLU A 147 25.73 -2.49 -1.92
C GLU A 147 26.74 -1.78 -2.84
N ASN A 148 26.46 -1.73 -4.13
CA ASN A 148 27.32 -1.00 -5.08
C ASN A 148 27.01 0.50 -5.04
N ARG A 149 27.87 1.25 -4.35
CA ARG A 149 27.74 2.69 -4.13
C ARG A 149 28.83 3.44 -4.88
N PRO A 150 28.55 3.96 -6.09
CA PRO A 150 29.55 4.67 -6.90
C PRO A 150 29.88 6.07 -6.35
N THR A 151 29.10 6.59 -5.42
CA THR A 151 29.28 7.91 -4.80
C THR A 151 30.52 7.98 -3.90
N VAL A 152 31.05 9.19 -3.66
CA VAL A 152 32.16 9.41 -2.73
C VAL A 152 31.74 9.01 -1.31
N ASN A 153 30.61 9.50 -0.84
CA ASN A 153 30.03 9.04 0.41
C ASN A 153 29.38 7.68 0.22
N LYS A 154 29.86 6.68 0.94
CA LYS A 154 29.35 5.29 0.89
C LYS A 154 28.31 5.00 1.97
N GLU A 155 28.07 5.93 2.90
CA GLU A 155 27.15 5.71 3.99
C GLU A 155 25.71 6.02 3.56
N ILE A 156 24.82 5.06 3.77
CA ILE A 156 23.37 5.22 3.63
C ILE A 156 22.77 4.91 5.01
N PRO A 157 22.15 5.87 5.69
CA PRO A 157 21.43 5.60 6.93
C PRO A 157 20.36 4.51 6.73
N GLU A 158 20.14 3.67 7.75
CA GLU A 158 19.19 2.55 7.68
C GLU A 158 17.79 3.00 7.21
N ALA A 159 17.30 4.12 7.74
CA ALA A 159 16.00 4.67 7.31
C ALA A 159 16.00 5.03 5.82
N ALA A 160 17.06 5.61 5.29
CA ALA A 160 17.17 5.95 3.87
C ALA A 160 17.31 4.70 3.00
N ALA A 161 18.04 3.67 3.45
CA ALA A 161 18.16 2.40 2.74
C ALA A 161 16.78 1.72 2.59
N ARG A 162 16.00 1.68 3.68
CA ARG A 162 14.63 1.17 3.66
C ARG A 162 13.74 1.97 2.71
N ASP A 163 13.79 3.29 2.74
CA ASP A 163 12.95 4.14 1.91
C ASP A 163 13.33 4.01 0.42
N LEU A 164 14.62 3.85 0.10
CA LEU A 164 15.11 3.52 -1.25
C LEU A 164 14.59 2.15 -1.72
N LEU A 165 14.63 1.14 -0.84
CA LEU A 165 14.11 -0.19 -1.15
C LEU A 165 12.60 -0.14 -1.47
N ILE A 166 11.82 0.58 -0.66
CA ILE A 166 10.39 0.80 -0.89
C ILE A 166 10.17 1.48 -2.24
N SER A 167 10.92 2.54 -2.55
CA SER A 167 10.81 3.27 -3.82
C SER A 167 11.08 2.37 -5.02
N LEU A 168 12.12 1.55 -4.97
CA LEU A 168 12.44 0.60 -6.04
C LEU A 168 11.34 -0.44 -6.25
N ILE A 169 10.72 -0.94 -5.17
CA ILE A 169 9.59 -1.88 -5.26
C ILE A 169 8.36 -1.21 -5.89
N VAL A 170 8.09 0.04 -5.55
CA VAL A 170 6.93 0.78 -6.09
C VAL A 170 7.11 1.13 -7.56
N LEU A 171 8.35 1.34 -8.00
CA LEU A 171 8.68 1.62 -9.40
C LEU A 171 8.65 0.37 -10.30
N LYS A 172 8.80 -0.81 -9.71
CA LYS A 172 8.76 -2.09 -10.42
C LYS A 172 7.37 -2.41 -10.92
#